data_6ace61e599b435f77442135c55cc5a80
#
_entry.id   6ace61e599b435f77442135c55cc5a80
#
_cell.length_a   1.000
_cell.length_b   1.000
_cell.length_c   1.000
_cell.angle_alpha   90.00
_cell.angle_beta   90.00
_cell.angle_gamma   90.00
#
_symmetry.space_group_name_H-M   'P 1'
#
loop_
_entity.id
_entity.type
_entity.pdbx_description
1 polymer ?
#
loop_
_entity_poly.entity_id
_entity_poly.type
_entity_poly.pdbx_seq_one_letter_code
_entity_poly.pdbx_strand_id
1 'polypeptide(L)'
;MATLAGVSPSTVSRALNNPELVNAETRRRVLECAERLGYRPNRAAQSLVLGRTRNVGLIVPDIANPFFAPFIKGVEAYFRDTEYAVFLADTDEDTATEVRLAEAMVERVDGLILCAPRMTGARLRAVAARTAVVLANRTSGAAPSVLLDFRPGMEQAVAHVHALGHRRCAYLA
;
A
#
# COMPACT_ATOMS: atom_id res chain seq x y z
N MET A 1 -5.52 33.61 3.68
CA MET A 1 -4.50 33.39 2.63
C MET A 1 -4.83 34.15 1.35
N ALA A 2 -5.97 33.93 0.69
CA ALA A 2 -6.34 34.58 -0.58
C ALA A 2 -6.25 36.11 -0.50
N THR A 3 -6.85 36.72 0.53
CA THR A 3 -6.81 38.17 0.78
C THR A 3 -5.37 38.67 1.00
N LEU A 4 -4.53 37.92 1.73
CA LEU A 4 -3.15 38.30 2.03
C LEU A 4 -2.24 38.21 0.80
N ALA A 5 -2.50 37.22 -0.07
CA ALA A 5 -1.76 37.05 -1.32
C ALA A 5 -2.32 37.93 -2.47
N GLY A 6 -3.46 38.63 -2.28
CA GLY A 6 -4.10 39.48 -3.28
C GLY A 6 -4.60 38.68 -4.50
N VAL A 7 -5.11 37.47 -4.27
CA VAL A 7 -5.62 36.59 -5.34
C VAL A 7 -6.92 35.91 -4.91
N SER A 8 -7.64 35.29 -5.87
CA SER A 8 -8.85 34.53 -5.56
C SER A 8 -8.56 33.22 -4.81
N PRO A 9 -9.53 32.68 -4.04
CA PRO A 9 -9.38 31.35 -3.41
C PRO A 9 -9.06 30.23 -4.41
N SER A 10 -9.60 30.30 -5.63
CA SER A 10 -9.31 29.36 -6.70
C SER A 10 -7.87 29.46 -7.20
N THR A 11 -7.30 30.67 -7.24
CA THR A 11 -5.88 30.88 -7.59
C THR A 11 -4.96 30.32 -6.48
N VAL A 12 -5.33 30.50 -5.22
CA VAL A 12 -4.59 29.89 -4.10
C VAL A 12 -4.59 28.37 -4.24
N SER A 13 -5.78 27.77 -4.48
CA SER A 13 -5.90 26.32 -4.65
C SER A 13 -5.05 25.81 -5.82
N ARG A 14 -5.06 26.51 -6.96
CA ARG A 14 -4.21 26.15 -8.11
C ARG A 14 -2.72 26.29 -7.80
N ALA A 15 -2.31 27.39 -7.16
CA ALA A 15 -0.91 27.60 -6.82
C ALA A 15 -0.34 26.53 -5.90
N LEU A 16 -1.18 25.92 -5.05
CA LEU A 16 -0.80 24.84 -4.12
C LEU A 16 -0.88 23.44 -4.74
N ASN A 17 -1.83 23.19 -5.64
CA ASN A 17 -2.12 21.83 -6.14
C ASN A 17 -1.72 21.60 -7.60
N ASN A 18 -1.72 22.65 -8.43
CA ASN A 18 -1.46 22.61 -9.88
C ASN A 18 -0.58 23.79 -10.26
N PRO A 19 0.69 23.79 -9.83
CA PRO A 19 1.58 24.94 -9.95
C PRO A 19 1.84 25.40 -11.39
N GLU A 20 1.67 24.51 -12.35
CA GLU A 20 1.79 24.78 -13.80
C GLU A 20 0.69 25.68 -14.34
N LEU A 21 -0.44 25.80 -13.64
CA LEU A 21 -1.59 26.63 -14.03
C LEU A 21 -1.52 28.07 -13.47
N VAL A 22 -0.42 28.41 -12.78
CA VAL A 22 -0.25 29.72 -12.14
C VAL A 22 1.16 30.24 -12.45
N ASN A 23 1.26 31.53 -12.78
CA ASN A 23 2.57 32.12 -13.04
C ASN A 23 3.47 32.08 -11.78
N ALA A 24 4.79 32.02 -12.00
CA ALA A 24 5.79 31.82 -10.95
C ALA A 24 5.71 32.88 -9.83
N GLU A 25 5.44 34.14 -10.19
CA GLU A 25 5.34 35.25 -9.23
C GLU A 25 4.14 35.10 -8.32
N THR A 26 2.96 34.78 -8.87
CA THR A 26 1.75 34.53 -8.08
C THR A 26 1.91 33.31 -7.18
N ARG A 27 2.56 32.24 -7.70
CA ARG A 27 2.86 31.05 -6.91
C ARG A 27 3.76 31.40 -5.72
N ARG A 28 4.83 32.14 -5.94
CA ARG A 28 5.75 32.58 -4.90
C ARG A 28 5.02 33.33 -3.78
N ARG A 29 4.21 34.34 -4.13
CA ARG A 29 3.41 35.11 -3.17
C ARG A 29 2.46 34.23 -2.33
N VAL A 30 1.80 33.27 -2.97
CA VAL A 30 0.89 32.34 -2.27
C VAL A 30 1.67 31.44 -1.30
N LEU A 31 2.84 30.92 -1.67
CA LEU A 31 3.67 30.09 -0.82
C LEU A 31 4.23 30.87 0.38
N GLU A 32 4.70 32.10 0.17
CA GLU A 32 5.13 32.98 1.26
C GLU A 32 4.00 33.30 2.24
N CYS A 33 2.78 33.53 1.75
CA CYS A 33 1.61 33.70 2.60
C CYS A 33 1.23 32.44 3.36
N ALA A 34 1.37 31.26 2.73
CA ALA A 34 1.10 29.98 3.37
C ALA A 34 2.08 29.77 4.55
N GLU A 35 3.36 30.02 4.33
CA GLU A 35 4.41 29.88 5.33
C GLU A 35 4.17 30.85 6.51
N ARG A 36 3.91 32.12 6.25
CA ARG A 36 3.60 33.15 7.27
C ARG A 36 2.39 32.80 8.12
N LEU A 37 1.39 32.11 7.55
CA LEU A 37 0.18 31.69 8.24
C LEU A 37 0.32 30.31 8.91
N GLY A 38 1.47 29.64 8.78
CA GLY A 38 1.65 28.27 9.24
C GLY A 38 0.69 27.29 8.53
N TYR A 39 0.20 27.66 7.36
CA TYR A 39 -0.76 26.84 6.62
C TYR A 39 -0.08 25.59 6.08
N ARG A 40 -0.58 24.45 6.50
CA ARG A 40 -0.23 23.16 5.90
C ARG A 40 -1.42 22.66 5.09
N PRO A 41 -1.22 22.29 3.82
CA PRO A 41 -2.28 21.68 3.03
C PRO A 41 -2.88 20.48 3.78
N ASN A 42 -4.18 20.49 3.97
CA ASN A 42 -4.88 19.36 4.57
C ASN A 42 -4.95 18.22 3.54
N ARG A 43 -4.16 17.16 3.75
CA ARG A 43 -4.12 16.00 2.85
C ARG A 43 -5.49 15.33 2.67
N ALA A 44 -6.32 15.31 3.73
CA ALA A 44 -7.68 14.76 3.63
C ALA A 44 -8.57 15.60 2.72
N ALA A 45 -8.47 16.94 2.77
CA ALA A 45 -9.19 17.83 1.88
C ALA A 45 -8.68 17.72 0.43
N GLN A 46 -7.36 17.54 0.26
CA GLN A 46 -6.77 17.30 -1.07
C GLN A 46 -7.24 15.97 -1.66
N SER A 47 -7.29 14.90 -0.85
CA SER A 47 -7.77 13.58 -1.27
C SER A 47 -9.21 13.65 -1.78
N LEU A 48 -10.04 14.44 -1.12
CA LEU A 48 -11.45 14.63 -1.54
C LEU A 48 -11.56 15.30 -2.92
N VAL A 49 -10.69 16.27 -3.19
CA VAL A 49 -10.67 16.99 -4.48
C VAL A 49 -10.04 16.15 -5.59
N LEU A 50 -8.98 15.41 -5.27
CA LEU A 50 -8.22 14.62 -6.24
C LEU A 50 -8.81 13.21 -6.46
N GLY A 51 -9.71 12.74 -5.59
CA GLY A 51 -10.23 11.38 -5.59
C GLY A 51 -9.17 10.31 -5.31
N ARG A 52 -8.03 10.71 -4.72
CA ARG A 52 -6.90 9.83 -4.39
C ARG A 52 -6.32 10.19 -3.04
N THR A 53 -6.03 9.16 -2.25
CA THR A 53 -5.45 9.32 -0.90
C THR A 53 -3.92 9.38 -0.93
N ARG A 54 -3.30 8.87 -1.98
CA ARG A 54 -1.85 8.63 -2.10
C ARG A 54 -1.31 7.75 -0.98
N ASN A 55 -2.12 6.80 -0.55
CA ASN A 55 -1.76 5.80 0.43
C ASN A 55 -1.92 4.41 -0.18
N VAL A 56 -1.03 3.48 0.18
CA VAL A 56 -1.13 2.06 -0.11
C VAL A 56 -1.14 1.32 1.21
N GLY A 57 -2.08 0.41 1.39
CA GLY A 57 -2.10 -0.49 2.53
C GLY A 57 -1.29 -1.75 2.23
N LEU A 58 -0.46 -2.17 3.16
CA LEU A 58 0.26 -3.43 3.14
C LEU A 58 -0.13 -4.22 4.38
N ILE A 59 -0.84 -5.34 4.18
CA ILE A 59 -1.24 -6.23 5.27
C ILE A 59 -0.41 -7.51 5.18
N VAL A 60 0.27 -7.85 6.27
CA VAL A 60 1.11 -9.04 6.41
C VAL A 60 0.64 -9.90 7.56
N PRO A 61 0.86 -11.22 7.52
CA PRO A 61 0.44 -12.13 8.58
C PRO A 61 1.17 -11.92 9.91
N ASP A 62 2.50 -11.69 9.85
CA ASP A 62 3.35 -11.56 11.03
C ASP A 62 4.64 -10.81 10.68
N ILE A 63 4.83 -9.63 11.24
CA ILE A 63 6.04 -8.81 11.03
C ILE A 63 7.27 -9.38 11.72
N ALA A 64 7.10 -10.23 12.73
CA ALA A 64 8.22 -10.90 13.42
C ALA A 64 8.77 -12.07 12.61
N ASN A 65 8.02 -12.60 11.67
CA ASN A 65 8.48 -13.67 10.79
C ASN A 65 9.49 -13.12 9.77
N PRO A 66 10.75 -13.60 9.77
CA PRO A 66 11.82 -13.09 8.90
C PRO A 66 11.53 -13.25 7.41
N PHE A 67 10.57 -14.10 7.03
CA PHE A 67 10.13 -14.25 5.65
C PHE A 67 9.50 -12.95 5.09
N PHE A 68 8.72 -12.23 5.90
CA PHE A 68 8.01 -11.04 5.44
C PHE A 68 8.87 -9.76 5.48
N ALA A 69 9.93 -9.71 6.26
CA ALA A 69 10.77 -8.52 6.39
C ALA A 69 11.38 -8.05 5.04
N PRO A 70 11.99 -8.90 4.21
CA PRO A 70 12.48 -8.49 2.88
C PRO A 70 11.35 -8.05 1.94
N PHE A 71 10.18 -8.68 2.02
CA PHE A 71 9.01 -8.32 1.23
C PHE A 71 8.53 -6.91 1.58
N ILE A 72 8.37 -6.60 2.88
CA ILE A 72 7.99 -5.27 3.38
C ILE A 72 9.00 -4.23 2.89
N LYS A 73 10.30 -4.52 3.04
CA LYS A 73 11.38 -3.62 2.58
C LYS A 73 11.36 -3.39 1.07
N GLY A 74 11.03 -4.40 0.29
CA GLY A 74 10.87 -4.27 -1.17
C GLY A 74 9.71 -3.34 -1.54
N VAL A 75 8.56 -3.49 -0.89
CA VAL A 75 7.40 -2.61 -1.08
C VAL A 75 7.74 -1.17 -0.67
N GLU A 76 8.31 -0.97 0.52
CA GLU A 76 8.73 0.37 0.98
C GLU A 76 9.74 1.01 0.03
N ALA A 77 10.72 0.24 -0.47
CA ALA A 77 11.72 0.75 -1.40
C ALA A 77 11.11 1.24 -2.72
N TYR A 78 10.12 0.51 -3.24
CA TYR A 78 9.41 0.90 -4.47
C TYR A 78 8.67 2.24 -4.30
N PHE A 79 8.01 2.44 -3.15
CA PHE A 79 7.21 3.64 -2.92
C PHE A 79 8.02 4.84 -2.38
N ARG A 80 9.30 4.65 -1.99
CA ARG A 80 10.14 5.68 -1.35
C ARG A 80 10.24 6.97 -2.16
N ASP A 81 10.42 6.85 -3.47
CA ASP A 81 10.61 7.99 -4.37
C ASP A 81 9.31 8.40 -5.07
N THR A 82 8.18 7.95 -4.54
CA THR A 82 6.85 8.32 -5.01
C THR A 82 6.15 9.23 -4.01
N GLU A 83 5.00 9.79 -4.43
CA GLU A 83 4.15 10.56 -3.51
C GLU A 83 3.29 9.67 -2.60
N TYR A 84 3.41 8.34 -2.68
CA TYR A 84 2.63 7.38 -1.90
C TYR A 84 3.26 7.09 -0.56
N ALA A 85 2.42 7.00 0.48
CA ALA A 85 2.79 6.46 1.78
C ALA A 85 2.32 5.01 1.89
N VAL A 86 3.15 4.14 2.49
CA VAL A 86 2.78 2.76 2.77
C VAL A 86 2.31 2.65 4.22
N PHE A 87 1.10 2.14 4.42
CA PHE A 87 0.55 1.81 5.74
C PHE A 87 0.68 0.30 5.96
N LEU A 88 1.60 -0.08 6.82
CA LEU A 88 1.81 -1.47 7.21
C LEU A 88 0.83 -1.85 8.33
N ALA A 89 0.21 -3.02 8.21
CA ALA A 89 -0.60 -3.63 9.24
C ALA A 89 -0.20 -5.10 9.41
N ASP A 90 -0.13 -5.50 10.68
CA ASP A 90 0.15 -6.84 11.14
C ASP A 90 -1.15 -7.49 11.61
N THR A 91 -1.37 -8.75 11.25
CA THR A 91 -2.58 -9.47 11.64
C THR A 91 -2.35 -10.50 12.73
N ASP A 92 -1.09 -10.73 13.10
CA ASP A 92 -0.71 -11.80 14.05
C ASP A 92 -1.32 -13.16 13.65
N GLU A 93 -1.32 -13.44 12.34
CA GLU A 93 -1.92 -14.63 11.71
C GLU A 93 -3.44 -14.81 11.96
N ASP A 94 -4.11 -13.84 12.61
CA ASP A 94 -5.54 -13.89 12.90
C ASP A 94 -6.39 -13.41 11.72
N THR A 95 -7.24 -14.31 11.20
CA THR A 95 -8.11 -14.02 10.05
C THR A 95 -9.17 -12.97 10.36
N ALA A 96 -9.66 -12.89 11.60
CA ALA A 96 -10.66 -11.89 11.98
C ALA A 96 -10.04 -10.49 12.00
N THR A 97 -8.83 -10.37 12.54
CA THR A 97 -8.03 -9.13 12.50
C THR A 97 -7.69 -8.73 11.06
N GLU A 98 -7.32 -9.69 10.21
CA GLU A 98 -7.05 -9.44 8.79
C GLU A 98 -8.26 -8.79 8.08
N VAL A 99 -9.44 -9.38 8.23
CA VAL A 99 -10.67 -8.84 7.63
C VAL A 99 -10.97 -7.45 8.16
N ARG A 100 -10.90 -7.24 9.47
CA ARG A 100 -11.15 -5.94 10.11
C ARG A 100 -10.19 -4.86 9.62
N LEU A 101 -8.90 -5.18 9.50
CA LEU A 101 -7.88 -4.25 9.00
C LEU A 101 -8.07 -3.93 7.52
N ALA A 102 -8.36 -4.93 6.69
CA ALA A 102 -8.64 -4.71 5.28
C ALA A 102 -9.88 -3.80 5.09
N GLU A 103 -10.97 -4.05 5.80
CA GLU A 103 -12.18 -3.22 5.75
C GLU A 103 -11.93 -1.79 6.25
N ALA A 104 -11.12 -1.61 7.29
CA ALA A 104 -10.76 -0.29 7.82
C ALA A 104 -9.86 0.53 6.86
N MET A 105 -9.05 -0.16 6.06
CA MET A 105 -8.12 0.49 5.14
C MET A 105 -8.77 0.86 3.80
N VAL A 106 -9.76 0.11 3.32
CA VAL A 106 -10.36 0.29 1.98
C VAL A 106 -10.72 1.74 1.64
N GLU A 107 -11.20 2.51 2.62
CA GLU A 107 -11.61 3.91 2.40
C GLU A 107 -10.47 4.92 2.60
N ARG A 108 -9.30 4.45 2.99
CA ARG A 108 -8.15 5.29 3.38
C ARG A 108 -6.95 5.13 2.46
N VAL A 109 -7.02 4.17 1.54
CA VAL A 109 -5.91 3.84 0.62
C VAL A 109 -6.42 3.75 -0.82
N ASP A 110 -5.54 4.00 -1.76
CA ASP A 110 -5.82 3.85 -3.19
C ASP A 110 -5.68 2.40 -3.65
N GLY A 111 -5.04 1.55 -2.85
CA GLY A 111 -4.89 0.13 -3.09
C GLY A 111 -4.36 -0.62 -1.88
N LEU A 112 -4.58 -1.95 -1.88
CA LEU A 112 -4.14 -2.87 -0.85
C LEU A 112 -3.22 -3.93 -1.44
N ILE A 113 -2.12 -4.19 -0.75
CA ILE A 113 -1.27 -5.37 -0.95
C ILE A 113 -1.55 -6.31 0.22
N LEU A 114 -2.10 -7.48 -0.08
CA LEU A 114 -2.41 -8.51 0.91
C LEU A 114 -1.40 -9.65 0.76
N CYS A 115 -0.53 -9.83 1.75
CA CYS A 115 0.50 -10.86 1.74
C CYS A 115 -0.01 -12.13 2.41
N ALA A 116 -0.02 -13.25 1.68
CA ALA A 116 -0.50 -14.55 2.12
C ALA A 116 -1.85 -14.49 2.90
N PRO A 117 -2.86 -13.73 2.40
CA PRO A 117 -4.09 -13.52 3.16
C PRO A 117 -4.81 -14.84 3.42
N ARG A 118 -5.44 -14.96 4.60
CA ARG A 118 -6.18 -16.16 5.04
C ARG A 118 -7.70 -16.00 4.95
N MET A 119 -8.20 -14.78 4.76
CA MET A 119 -9.64 -14.53 4.60
C MET A 119 -10.25 -15.33 3.45
N THR A 120 -11.55 -15.60 3.52
CA THR A 120 -12.26 -16.36 2.50
C THR A 120 -12.28 -15.62 1.14
N GLY A 121 -12.43 -16.39 0.04
CA GLY A 121 -12.56 -15.80 -1.29
C GLY A 121 -13.75 -14.83 -1.42
N ALA A 122 -14.82 -15.04 -0.66
CA ALA A 122 -15.97 -14.12 -0.61
C ALA A 122 -15.56 -12.76 -0.01
N ARG A 123 -14.80 -12.76 1.10
CA ARG A 123 -14.28 -11.55 1.72
C ARG A 123 -13.28 -10.82 0.81
N LEU A 124 -12.36 -11.56 0.17
CA LEU A 124 -11.44 -10.99 -0.81
C LEU A 124 -12.18 -10.28 -1.95
N ARG A 125 -13.22 -10.89 -2.50
CA ARG A 125 -14.05 -10.25 -3.54
C ARG A 125 -14.73 -8.98 -3.04
N ALA A 126 -15.24 -8.99 -1.81
CA ALA A 126 -15.87 -7.80 -1.22
C ALA A 126 -14.87 -6.65 -1.04
N VAL A 127 -13.64 -6.93 -0.63
CA VAL A 127 -12.55 -5.92 -0.54
C VAL A 127 -12.15 -5.43 -1.93
N ALA A 128 -11.92 -6.35 -2.88
CA ALA A 128 -11.50 -6.03 -4.24
C ALA A 128 -12.56 -5.25 -5.05
N ALA A 129 -13.83 -5.34 -4.66
CA ALA A 129 -14.90 -4.53 -5.26
C ALA A 129 -14.85 -3.05 -4.85
N ARG A 130 -14.12 -2.71 -3.78
CA ARG A 130 -14.09 -1.36 -3.19
C ARG A 130 -12.76 -0.63 -3.41
N THR A 131 -11.66 -1.36 -3.61
CA THR A 131 -10.33 -0.79 -3.85
C THR A 131 -9.50 -1.72 -4.72
N ALA A 132 -8.45 -1.20 -5.36
CA ALA A 132 -7.48 -2.02 -6.06
C ALA A 132 -6.77 -2.96 -5.07
N VAL A 133 -6.70 -4.27 -5.40
CA VAL A 133 -6.05 -5.27 -4.55
C VAL A 133 -5.01 -6.04 -5.36
N VAL A 134 -3.85 -6.28 -4.78
CA VAL A 134 -2.85 -7.23 -5.26
C VAL A 134 -2.59 -8.24 -4.14
N LEU A 135 -2.59 -9.52 -4.51
CA LEU A 135 -2.26 -10.60 -3.60
C LEU A 135 -0.79 -10.97 -3.76
N ALA A 136 -0.09 -11.15 -2.66
CA ALA A 136 1.23 -11.75 -2.66
C ALA A 136 1.15 -13.14 -2.02
N ASN A 137 1.79 -14.12 -2.67
CA ASN A 137 1.88 -15.51 -2.20
C ASN A 137 0.53 -16.24 -1.99
N ARG A 138 -0.52 -15.78 -2.67
CA ARG A 138 -1.82 -16.46 -2.74
C ARG A 138 -2.49 -16.18 -4.07
N THR A 139 -3.12 -17.20 -4.69
CA THR A 139 -4.00 -17.03 -5.84
C THR A 139 -5.45 -16.87 -5.42
N SER A 140 -6.18 -16.04 -6.14
CA SER A 140 -7.63 -15.91 -6.03
C SER A 140 -8.16 -15.34 -7.34
N GLY A 141 -9.31 -15.78 -7.80
CA GLY A 141 -10.00 -15.16 -8.94
C GLY A 141 -10.51 -13.74 -8.68
N ALA A 142 -10.26 -13.19 -7.48
CA ALA A 142 -10.76 -11.87 -7.07
C ALA A 142 -9.79 -10.73 -7.39
N ALA A 143 -8.48 -10.99 -7.51
CA ALA A 143 -7.45 -9.96 -7.70
C ALA A 143 -6.20 -10.54 -8.38
N PRO A 144 -5.38 -9.70 -9.04
CA PRO A 144 -4.04 -10.08 -9.50
C PRO A 144 -3.19 -10.62 -8.37
N SER A 145 -2.26 -11.53 -8.69
CA SER A 145 -1.37 -12.13 -7.68
C SER A 145 0.06 -12.23 -8.15
N VAL A 146 0.98 -12.07 -7.22
CA VAL A 146 2.41 -12.36 -7.35
C VAL A 146 2.73 -13.56 -6.47
N LEU A 147 3.35 -14.56 -7.02
CA LEU A 147 3.65 -15.81 -6.32
C LEU A 147 5.15 -16.08 -6.28
N LEU A 148 5.61 -16.63 -5.18
CA LEU A 148 6.91 -17.28 -5.11
C LEU A 148 6.77 -18.71 -5.61
N ASP A 149 7.58 -19.12 -6.59
CA ASP A 149 7.65 -20.49 -7.03
C ASP A 149 8.69 -21.25 -6.20
N PHE A 150 8.20 -21.99 -5.23
CA PHE A 150 9.04 -22.83 -4.36
C PHE A 150 9.38 -24.20 -4.98
N ARG A 151 8.75 -24.58 -6.10
CA ARG A 151 8.90 -25.89 -6.70
C ARG A 151 10.36 -26.26 -7.02
N PRO A 152 11.15 -25.39 -7.71
CA PRO A 152 12.53 -25.74 -8.04
C PRO A 152 13.40 -26.01 -6.80
N GLY A 153 13.20 -25.23 -5.73
CA GLY A 153 13.91 -25.44 -4.46
C GLY A 153 13.50 -26.73 -3.76
N MET A 154 12.21 -27.06 -3.77
CA MET A 154 11.71 -28.30 -3.18
C MET A 154 12.16 -29.53 -3.98
N GLU A 155 12.21 -29.46 -5.29
CA GLU A 155 12.74 -30.54 -6.15
C GLU A 155 14.21 -30.80 -5.86
N GLN A 156 15.02 -29.75 -5.68
CA GLN A 156 16.43 -29.88 -5.29
C GLN A 156 16.58 -30.50 -3.90
N ALA A 157 15.80 -30.06 -2.93
CA ALA A 157 15.82 -30.59 -1.57
C ALA A 157 15.45 -32.08 -1.55
N VAL A 158 14.40 -32.49 -2.26
CA VAL A 158 13.99 -33.90 -2.37
C VAL A 158 15.05 -34.72 -3.09
N ALA A 159 15.62 -34.23 -4.17
CA ALA A 159 16.70 -34.92 -4.89
C ALA A 159 17.92 -35.11 -4.03
N HIS A 160 18.32 -34.14 -3.23
CA HIS A 160 19.43 -34.23 -2.29
C HIS A 160 19.20 -35.31 -1.23
N VAL A 161 18.04 -35.28 -0.56
CA VAL A 161 17.67 -36.29 0.45
C VAL A 161 17.65 -37.71 -0.14
N HIS A 162 17.10 -37.82 -1.38
CA HIS A 162 17.08 -39.11 -2.10
C HIS A 162 18.50 -39.61 -2.44
N ALA A 163 19.39 -38.72 -2.90
CA ALA A 163 20.77 -39.06 -3.21
C ALA A 163 21.57 -39.55 -1.98
N LEU A 164 21.24 -39.07 -0.78
CA LEU A 164 21.78 -39.54 0.50
C LEU A 164 21.22 -40.89 0.94
N GLY A 165 20.37 -41.55 0.13
CA GLY A 165 19.83 -42.88 0.39
C GLY A 165 18.53 -42.92 1.18
N HIS A 166 17.99 -41.79 1.60
CA HIS A 166 16.70 -41.72 2.29
C HIS A 166 15.53 -42.10 1.34
N ARG A 167 14.61 -42.93 1.83
CA ARG A 167 13.44 -43.42 1.07
C ARG A 167 12.12 -43.08 1.74
N ARG A 168 12.18 -42.58 2.96
CA ARG A 168 10.99 -42.18 3.74
C ARG A 168 11.23 -40.78 4.26
N CYS A 169 10.37 -39.84 3.81
CA CYS A 169 10.40 -38.46 4.21
C CYS A 169 9.05 -38.11 4.80
N ALA A 170 9.02 -37.17 5.75
CA ALA A 170 7.81 -36.59 6.29
C ALA A 170 7.87 -35.08 6.03
N TYR A 171 6.75 -34.49 5.69
CA TYR A 171 6.56 -33.05 5.61
C TYR A 171 5.68 -32.61 6.80
N LEU A 172 6.17 -31.63 7.55
CA LEU A 172 5.44 -31.02 8.65
C LEU A 172 4.98 -29.62 8.16
N ALA A 173 3.66 -29.40 8.15
CA ALA A 173 3.01 -28.14 7.75
C ALA A 173 2.44 -27.43 8.97
#